data_b19fd36c1156288cda00f990e1db6bf3
#
_entry.id   b19fd36c1156288cda00f990e1db6bf3
#
_cell.length_a   1.000
_cell.length_b   1.000
_cell.length_c   1.000
_cell.angle_alpha   90.00
_cell.angle_beta   90.00
_cell.angle_gamma   90.00
#
_symmetry.space_group_name_H-M   'P 1'
#
loop_
_entity.id
_entity.type
_entity.pdbx_description
1 polymer ?
#
loop_
_entity_poly.entity_id
_entity_poly.type
_entity_poly.pdbx_seq_one_letter_code
_entity_poly.pdbx_strand_id
1 'polypeptide(L)'
;GAAAFEALGAEFRTPGHIPVCRESPGGLSSRQGHTELAVTIARLAGQIPATMGAEMLELDGDGALSVADARAYAKKHNIPMITGADLLAALGLEE
;
A
#
# COMPACT_ATOMS: atom_id res chain seq x y z
N GLY A 1 -14.17 -10.64 -16.03
CA GLY A 1 -14.64 -11.60 -17.03
C GLY A 1 -13.57 -11.98 -18.03
N ALA A 2 -13.96 -12.67 -19.07
CA ALA A 2 -13.04 -13.17 -20.12
C ALA A 2 -12.23 -12.04 -20.77
N ALA A 3 -12.87 -10.90 -21.04
CA ALA A 3 -12.17 -9.74 -21.64
C ALA A 3 -11.05 -9.20 -20.75
N ALA A 4 -11.24 -9.24 -19.43
CA ALA A 4 -10.21 -8.81 -18.50
C ALA A 4 -9.02 -9.77 -18.50
N PHE A 5 -9.27 -11.08 -18.56
CA PHE A 5 -8.21 -12.07 -18.67
C PHE A 5 -7.43 -11.96 -19.98
N GLU A 6 -8.12 -11.72 -21.09
CA GLU A 6 -7.47 -11.51 -22.38
C GLU A 6 -6.59 -10.26 -22.36
N ALA A 7 -7.10 -9.14 -21.83
CA ALA A 7 -6.33 -7.91 -21.70
C ALA A 7 -5.10 -8.10 -20.82
N LEU A 8 -5.25 -8.77 -19.68
CA LEU A 8 -4.14 -9.08 -18.79
C LEU A 8 -3.06 -9.91 -19.51
N GLY A 9 -3.47 -10.95 -20.22
CA GLY A 9 -2.54 -11.81 -20.95
C GLY A 9 -1.84 -11.11 -22.11
N ALA A 10 -2.49 -10.10 -22.73
CA ALA A 10 -1.89 -9.34 -23.83
C ALA A 10 -0.89 -8.30 -23.32
N GLU A 11 -1.15 -7.68 -22.15
CA GLU A 11 -0.37 -6.54 -21.66
C GLU A 11 0.67 -6.93 -20.62
N PHE A 12 0.53 -8.08 -19.98
CA PHE A 12 1.36 -8.47 -18.85
C PHE A 12 1.99 -9.85 -19.07
N ARG A 13 3.09 -10.07 -18.40
CA ARG A 13 3.81 -11.35 -18.43
C ARG A 13 3.89 -11.92 -17.01
N THR A 14 3.77 -13.21 -16.88
CA THR A 14 4.00 -13.93 -15.64
C THR A 14 4.91 -15.15 -15.89
N PRO A 15 5.81 -15.51 -14.97
CA PRO A 15 6.19 -14.74 -13.78
C PRO A 15 6.90 -13.44 -14.14
N GLY A 16 6.85 -12.47 -13.22
CA GLY A 16 7.47 -11.15 -13.42
C GLY A 16 8.27 -10.70 -12.19
N HIS A 17 8.62 -9.43 -12.19
CA HIS A 17 9.44 -8.84 -11.12
C HIS A 17 8.63 -8.03 -10.11
N ILE A 18 7.33 -7.92 -10.31
CA ILE A 18 6.45 -7.20 -9.39
C ILE A 18 5.58 -8.22 -8.65
N PRO A 19 5.81 -8.44 -7.35
CA PRO A 19 4.96 -9.32 -6.56
C PRO A 19 3.53 -8.80 -6.49
N VAL A 20 2.57 -9.70 -6.59
CA VAL A 20 1.16 -9.39 -6.39
C VAL A 20 0.76 -9.91 -5.02
N CYS A 21 0.26 -9.01 -4.17
CA CYS A 21 -0.15 -9.33 -2.82
C CYS A 21 -1.66 -9.17 -2.68
N ARG A 22 -2.23 -9.96 -1.81
CA ARG A 22 -3.67 -9.90 -1.50
C ARG A 22 -3.85 -9.57 -0.03
N GLU A 23 -4.77 -8.65 0.26
CA GLU A 23 -5.08 -8.34 1.66
C GLU A 23 -5.72 -9.53 2.35
N SER A 24 -5.56 -9.61 3.66
CA SER A 24 -6.22 -10.64 4.48
C SER A 24 -7.72 -10.48 4.45
N PRO A 25 -8.49 -11.59 4.48
CA PRO A 25 -9.93 -11.50 4.69
C PRO A 25 -10.21 -10.71 5.98
N GLY A 26 -11.10 -9.72 5.90
CA GLY A 26 -11.36 -8.82 7.02
C GLY A 26 -10.50 -7.56 7.03
N GLY A 27 -9.51 -7.43 6.14
CA GLY A 27 -8.70 -6.23 5.99
C GLY A 27 -7.96 -5.83 7.26
N LEU A 28 -8.00 -4.53 7.60
CA LEU A 28 -7.29 -3.97 8.76
C LEU A 28 -7.76 -4.52 10.11
N SER A 29 -8.97 -5.04 10.20
CA SER A 29 -9.44 -5.66 11.44
C SER A 29 -8.78 -7.02 11.69
N SER A 30 -8.27 -7.66 10.65
CA SER A 30 -7.57 -8.94 10.74
C SER A 30 -6.06 -8.80 10.78
N ARG A 31 -5.53 -7.89 9.99
CA ARG A 31 -4.08 -7.70 9.85
C ARG A 31 -3.78 -6.26 9.47
N GLN A 32 -2.73 -5.70 10.07
CA GLN A 32 -2.32 -4.31 9.84
C GLN A 32 -1.01 -4.24 9.05
N GLY A 33 -0.95 -4.99 7.95
CA GLY A 33 0.20 -5.01 7.06
C GLY A 33 0.12 -3.95 5.95
N HIS A 34 1.20 -3.82 5.20
CA HIS A 34 1.30 -2.86 4.09
C HIS A 34 0.17 -3.00 3.08
N THR A 35 -0.18 -4.23 2.73
CA THR A 35 -1.23 -4.51 1.76
C THR A 35 -2.59 -4.05 2.25
N GLU A 36 -2.93 -4.37 3.51
CA GLU A 36 -4.18 -3.95 4.13
C GLU A 36 -4.28 -2.42 4.22
N LEU A 37 -3.19 -1.76 4.60
CA LEU A 37 -3.15 -0.30 4.68
C LEU A 37 -3.36 0.35 3.31
N ALA A 38 -2.63 -0.10 2.31
CA ALA A 38 -2.69 0.47 0.96
C ALA A 38 -4.06 0.29 0.30
N VAL A 39 -4.63 -0.90 0.40
CA VAL A 39 -5.96 -1.20 -0.17
C VAL A 39 -7.05 -0.40 0.56
N THR A 40 -6.93 -0.25 1.87
CA THR A 40 -7.87 0.55 2.67
C THR A 40 -7.85 2.02 2.24
N ILE A 41 -6.67 2.59 1.99
CA ILE A 41 -6.56 3.96 1.48
C ILE A 41 -7.32 4.12 0.17
N ALA A 42 -7.16 3.18 -0.74
CA ALA A 42 -7.87 3.20 -2.02
C ALA A 42 -9.38 3.16 -1.84
N ARG A 43 -9.89 2.31 -0.94
CA ARG A 43 -11.32 2.25 -0.64
C ARG A 43 -11.86 3.54 -0.04
N LEU A 44 -11.14 4.10 0.93
CA LEU A 44 -11.53 5.37 1.56
C LEU A 44 -11.55 6.53 0.56
N ALA A 45 -10.67 6.49 -0.43
CA ALA A 45 -10.62 7.47 -1.51
C ALA A 45 -11.68 7.24 -2.59
N GLY A 46 -12.51 6.21 -2.47
CA GLY A 46 -13.51 5.86 -3.47
C GLY A 46 -12.92 5.31 -4.78
N GLN A 47 -11.72 4.78 -4.71
CA GLN A 47 -11.01 4.24 -5.86
C GLN A 47 -11.10 2.71 -5.92
N ILE A 48 -10.72 2.15 -7.05
CA ILE A 48 -10.59 0.70 -7.20
C ILE A 48 -9.57 0.21 -6.17
N PRO A 49 -9.88 -0.86 -5.41
CA PRO A 49 -8.98 -1.34 -4.34
C PRO A 49 -7.78 -2.12 -4.88
N ALA A 50 -7.02 -1.49 -5.76
CA ALA A 50 -5.78 -1.99 -6.32
C ALA A 50 -4.74 -0.87 -6.28
N THR A 51 -3.61 -1.14 -5.66
CA THR A 51 -2.58 -0.14 -5.42
C THR A 51 -1.22 -0.66 -5.81
N MET A 52 -0.29 0.25 -6.03
CA MET A 52 1.11 -0.06 -6.24
C MET A 52 1.91 0.66 -5.17
N GLY A 53 2.88 -0.02 -4.60
CA GLY A 53 3.70 0.56 -3.56
C GLY A 53 5.15 0.13 -3.68
N ALA A 54 6.01 0.86 -2.98
CA ALA A 54 7.41 0.53 -2.85
C ALA A 54 7.85 0.82 -1.42
N GLU A 55 8.72 -0.02 -0.89
CA GLU A 55 9.30 0.20 0.43
C GLU A 55 10.37 1.28 0.37
N MET A 56 10.38 2.16 1.36
CA MET A 56 11.44 3.16 1.51
C MET A 56 12.58 2.58 2.33
N LEU A 57 13.77 2.62 1.74
CA LEU A 57 14.97 2.09 2.37
C LEU A 57 15.86 3.22 2.87
N GLU A 58 16.66 2.95 3.89
CA GLU A 58 17.66 3.92 4.35
C GLU A 58 18.78 4.10 3.31
N LEU A 59 19.33 5.31 3.21
CA LEU A 59 20.31 5.65 2.19
C LEU A 59 21.65 4.95 2.41
N ASP A 60 22.06 4.82 3.65
CA ASP A 60 23.41 4.36 4.01
C ASP A 60 23.40 3.01 4.73
N GLY A 61 22.36 2.20 4.51
CA GLY A 61 22.22 0.91 5.17
C GLY A 61 21.35 -0.05 4.39
N ASP A 62 21.04 -1.18 5.01
CA ASP A 62 20.26 -2.24 4.41
C ASP A 62 18.84 -2.32 4.99
N GLY A 63 18.48 -1.41 5.87
CA GLY A 63 17.23 -1.43 6.58
C GLY A 63 16.14 -0.55 5.97
N ALA A 64 14.96 -0.64 6.52
CA ALA A 64 13.85 0.22 6.17
C ALA A 64 14.10 1.65 6.69
N LEU A 65 13.65 2.65 5.93
CA LEU A 65 13.73 4.03 6.35
C LEU A 65 12.86 4.24 7.61
N SER A 66 13.36 5.02 8.56
CA SER A 66 12.60 5.33 9.76
C SER A 66 11.37 6.19 9.44
N VAL A 67 10.37 6.12 10.29
CA VAL A 67 9.16 6.96 10.13
C VAL A 67 9.51 8.45 10.16
N ALA A 68 10.45 8.85 11.02
CA ALA A 68 10.90 10.23 11.11
C ALA A 68 11.53 10.71 9.80
N ASP A 69 12.38 9.89 9.20
CA ASP A 69 13.04 10.22 7.92
C ASP A 69 12.04 10.17 6.75
N ALA A 70 11.10 9.25 6.77
CA ALA A 70 10.02 9.20 5.79
C ALA A 70 9.16 10.48 5.85
N ARG A 71 8.87 10.95 7.06
CA ARG A 71 8.11 12.20 7.27
C ARG A 71 8.87 13.41 6.73
N ALA A 72 10.18 13.47 6.99
CA ALA A 72 11.03 14.52 6.45
C ALA A 72 11.09 14.50 4.93
N TYR A 73 11.18 13.31 4.35
CA TYR A 73 11.15 13.12 2.90
C TYR A 73 9.82 13.61 2.29
N ALA A 74 8.71 13.20 2.89
CA ALA A 74 7.39 13.61 2.44
C ALA A 74 7.24 15.13 2.46
N LYS A 75 7.70 15.77 3.54
CA LYS A 75 7.68 17.22 3.68
C LYS A 75 8.53 17.91 2.62
N LYS A 76 9.75 17.41 2.42
CA LYS A 76 10.69 17.96 1.43
C LYS A 76 10.12 17.92 0.02
N HIS A 77 9.44 16.84 -0.34
CA HIS A 77 8.91 16.63 -1.68
C HIS A 77 7.43 16.94 -1.82
N ASN A 78 6.82 17.52 -0.79
CA ASN A 78 5.40 17.88 -0.76
C ASN A 78 4.49 16.68 -1.08
N ILE A 79 4.78 15.55 -0.45
CA ILE A 79 4.02 14.32 -0.60
C ILE A 79 3.12 14.14 0.63
N PRO A 80 1.82 13.87 0.47
CA PRO A 80 0.95 13.56 1.60
C PRO A 80 1.48 12.34 2.36
N MET A 81 1.41 12.39 3.67
CA MET A 81 1.82 11.28 4.53
C MET A 81 0.75 11.01 5.58
N ILE A 82 0.36 9.75 5.67
CA ILE A 82 -0.53 9.26 6.72
C ILE A 82 0.11 8.02 7.35
N THR A 83 -0.29 7.74 8.59
CA THR A 83 0.22 6.58 9.32
C THR A 83 -0.87 5.51 9.43
N GLY A 84 -0.46 4.29 9.79
CA GLY A 84 -1.42 3.24 10.10
C GLY A 84 -2.38 3.64 11.23
N ALA A 85 -1.88 4.38 12.22
CA ALA A 85 -2.72 4.89 13.31
C ALA A 85 -3.80 5.84 12.80
N ASP A 86 -3.47 6.70 11.83
CA ASP A 86 -4.45 7.61 11.21
C ASP A 86 -5.57 6.83 10.52
N LEU A 87 -5.24 5.74 9.83
CA LEU A 87 -6.22 4.90 9.16
C LEU A 87 -7.11 4.15 10.15
N LEU A 88 -6.52 3.61 11.20
CA LEU A 88 -7.30 2.93 12.25
C LEU A 88 -8.27 3.90 12.91
N ALA A 89 -7.84 5.12 13.18
CA ALA A 89 -8.70 6.16 13.72
C ALA A 89 -9.87 6.48 12.79
N ALA A 90 -9.58 6.64 11.50
CA ALA A 90 -10.60 6.96 10.50
C ALA A 90 -11.66 5.85 10.37
N LEU A 91 -11.28 4.60 10.64
CA LEU A 91 -12.18 3.46 10.57
C LEU A 91 -12.85 3.11 11.92
N GLY A 92 -12.47 3.80 12.99
CA GLY A 92 -12.95 3.49 14.34
C GLY A 92 -12.41 2.17 14.89
N LEU A 93 -11.22 1.76 14.45
CA LEU A 93 -10.54 0.53 14.86
C LEU A 93 -9.42 0.75 15.89
N GLU A 94 -9.39 1.90 16.52
CA GLU A 94 -8.45 2.20 17.61
C GLU A 94 -8.71 1.31 18.82
N GLU A 95 -7.64 0.89 19.47
CA GLU A 95 -7.72 0.18 20.75
C GLU A 95 -7.99 1.16 21.91
#